data_b064ca29cd7477c6905a645dac90620c
#
_entry.id   b064ca29cd7477c6905a645dac90620c
#
_cell.length_a   1.000
_cell.length_b   1.000
_cell.length_c   1.000
_cell.angle_alpha   90.00
_cell.angle_beta   90.00
_cell.angle_gamma   90.00
#
_symmetry.space_group_name_H-M   'P 1'
#
loop_
_entity.id
_entity.type
_entity.pdbx_description
1 polymer ?
#
loop_
_entity_poly.entity_id
_entity_poly.type
_entity_poly.pdbx_seq_one_letter_code
_entity_poly.pdbx_strand_id
1 'polypeptide(L)'
;MEQENLTKKQDSINEQAVENKNAVEELSNKVKDLEKSLITLNDALLRAKAENENVRKRAAKELEDAHKYSISNFAKDLIEVLENLYRATENIQDMKMIENEQVKSCIEGVLITQKILSTVFEKHGVTRIYPLNERFDHNNHEAINQVEDGEREPNTIVQVIRAGYRIKDRLLQPAMVAVSRKP
;
A
#
# COMPACT_ATOMS: atom_id res chain seq x y z
N MET A 1 -87.82 2.63 -38.52
CA MET A 1 -86.77 1.74 -39.01
C MET A 1 -85.45 2.46 -39.37
N GLU A 2 -85.43 3.55 -40.14
CA GLU A 2 -84.20 4.28 -40.48
C GLU A 2 -83.57 5.04 -39.30
N GLN A 3 -84.37 5.63 -38.42
CA GLN A 3 -83.86 6.35 -37.25
C GLN A 3 -83.23 5.42 -36.17
N GLU A 4 -83.74 4.19 -36.03
CA GLU A 4 -83.16 3.19 -35.08
C GLU A 4 -81.84 2.66 -35.56
N ASN A 5 -81.61 2.55 -36.87
CA ASN A 5 -80.32 2.09 -37.44
C ASN A 5 -79.20 3.19 -37.32
N LEU A 6 -79.60 4.45 -37.40
CA LEU A 6 -78.69 5.58 -37.21
C LEU A 6 -78.24 5.69 -35.75
N THR A 7 -79.15 5.49 -34.78
CA THR A 7 -78.77 5.49 -33.34
C THR A 7 -77.87 4.39 -32.97
N LYS A 8 -78.11 3.16 -33.41
CA LYS A 8 -77.24 1.99 -33.19
C LYS A 8 -75.85 2.14 -33.79
N LYS A 9 -75.74 2.81 -34.93
CA LYS A 9 -74.44 3.08 -35.60
C LYS A 9 -73.64 4.17 -34.85
N GLN A 10 -74.38 5.14 -34.29
CA GLN A 10 -73.83 6.22 -33.47
C GLN A 10 -73.27 5.66 -32.13
N ASP A 11 -74.00 4.77 -31.47
CA ASP A 11 -73.60 4.11 -30.22
C ASP A 11 -72.37 3.19 -30.42
N SER A 12 -72.32 2.41 -31.52
CA SER A 12 -71.15 1.57 -31.83
C SER A 12 -69.86 2.38 -32.13
N ILE A 13 -70.01 3.54 -32.79
CA ILE A 13 -68.87 4.47 -33.01
C ILE A 13 -68.42 5.09 -31.73
N ASN A 14 -69.31 5.46 -30.81
CA ASN A 14 -68.98 5.98 -29.51
C ASN A 14 -68.28 4.92 -28.61
N GLU A 15 -68.76 3.69 -28.58
CA GLU A 15 -68.11 2.58 -27.86
C GLU A 15 -66.66 2.32 -28.36
N GLN A 16 -66.48 2.25 -29.68
CA GLN A 16 -65.15 2.10 -30.28
C GLN A 16 -64.24 3.30 -29.99
N ALA A 17 -64.76 4.53 -29.94
CA ALA A 17 -63.99 5.70 -29.61
C ALA A 17 -63.53 5.70 -28.12
N VAL A 18 -64.40 5.21 -27.22
CA VAL A 18 -64.04 5.06 -25.77
C VAL A 18 -63.01 3.94 -25.58
N GLU A 19 -63.14 2.80 -26.24
CA GLU A 19 -62.21 1.70 -26.19
C GLU A 19 -60.83 2.10 -26.71
N ASN A 20 -60.78 2.80 -27.84
CA ASN A 20 -59.53 3.34 -28.39
C ASN A 20 -58.84 4.38 -27.46
N LYS A 21 -59.67 5.23 -26.80
CA LYS A 21 -59.14 6.20 -25.85
C LYS A 21 -58.51 5.55 -24.61
N ASN A 22 -59.16 4.50 -24.09
CA ASN A 22 -58.63 3.70 -22.98
C ASN A 22 -57.34 2.97 -23.35
N ALA A 23 -57.27 2.37 -24.55
CA ALA A 23 -56.09 1.71 -25.08
C ALA A 23 -54.87 2.68 -25.25
N VAL A 24 -55.15 3.89 -25.73
CA VAL A 24 -54.13 4.95 -25.88
C VAL A 24 -53.61 5.40 -24.50
N GLU A 25 -54.50 5.52 -23.52
CA GLU A 25 -54.10 5.91 -22.16
C GLU A 25 -53.28 4.82 -21.47
N GLU A 26 -53.63 3.54 -21.66
CA GLU A 26 -52.87 2.42 -21.14
C GLU A 26 -51.46 2.33 -21.79
N LEU A 27 -51.36 2.50 -23.11
CA LEU A 27 -50.08 2.55 -23.83
C LEU A 27 -49.24 3.75 -23.38
N SER A 28 -49.83 4.92 -23.17
CA SER A 28 -49.15 6.11 -22.68
C SER A 28 -48.55 5.88 -21.26
N ASN A 29 -49.29 5.19 -20.41
CA ASN A 29 -48.82 4.85 -19.07
C ASN A 29 -47.67 3.82 -19.13
N LYS A 30 -47.76 2.79 -19.97
CA LYS A 30 -46.69 1.82 -20.21
C LYS A 30 -45.42 2.49 -20.74
N VAL A 31 -45.53 3.45 -21.64
CA VAL A 31 -44.41 4.22 -22.18
C VAL A 31 -43.73 5.01 -21.05
N LYS A 32 -44.49 5.72 -20.20
CA LYS A 32 -43.92 6.45 -19.05
C LYS A 32 -43.20 5.54 -18.05
N ASP A 33 -43.75 4.36 -17.78
CA ASP A 33 -43.13 3.42 -16.86
C ASP A 33 -41.83 2.80 -17.44
N LEU A 34 -41.83 2.54 -18.75
CA LEU A 34 -40.60 2.10 -19.46
C LEU A 34 -39.53 3.18 -19.48
N GLU A 35 -39.92 4.45 -19.72
CA GLU A 35 -38.98 5.59 -19.66
C GLU A 35 -38.36 5.74 -18.27
N LYS A 36 -39.14 5.64 -17.20
CA LYS A 36 -38.63 5.66 -15.81
C LYS A 36 -37.67 4.50 -15.55
N SER A 37 -38.03 3.30 -16.02
CA SER A 37 -37.17 2.12 -15.87
C SER A 37 -35.86 2.26 -16.63
N LEU A 38 -35.87 2.86 -17.82
CA LEU A 38 -34.66 3.17 -18.59
C LEU A 38 -33.75 4.16 -17.87
N ILE A 39 -34.31 5.20 -17.28
CA ILE A 39 -33.52 6.20 -16.51
C ILE A 39 -32.85 5.52 -15.31
N THR A 40 -33.60 4.74 -14.52
CA THR A 40 -33.05 4.05 -13.34
C THR A 40 -31.97 3.01 -13.73
N LEU A 41 -32.18 2.30 -14.83
CA LEU A 41 -31.20 1.33 -15.33
C LEU A 41 -29.92 2.01 -15.82
N ASN A 42 -30.07 3.14 -16.49
CA ASN A 42 -28.93 3.92 -16.99
C ASN A 42 -28.10 4.49 -15.83
N ASP A 43 -28.75 5.00 -14.78
CA ASP A 43 -28.08 5.47 -13.56
C ASP A 43 -27.34 4.31 -12.85
N ALA A 44 -27.96 3.15 -12.74
CA ALA A 44 -27.34 1.97 -12.16
C ALA A 44 -26.11 1.52 -12.97
N LEU A 45 -26.20 1.55 -14.30
CA LEU A 45 -25.11 1.21 -15.21
C LEU A 45 -23.93 2.19 -15.08
N LEU A 46 -24.21 3.50 -14.98
CA LEU A 46 -23.18 4.52 -14.78
C LEU A 46 -22.47 4.33 -13.44
N ARG A 47 -23.21 4.04 -12.37
CA ARG A 47 -22.63 3.75 -11.05
C ARG A 47 -21.76 2.49 -11.09
N ALA A 48 -22.25 1.40 -11.68
CA ALA A 48 -21.50 0.16 -11.83
C ALA A 48 -20.22 0.34 -12.66
N LYS A 49 -20.26 1.18 -13.70
CA LYS A 49 -19.07 1.55 -14.48
C LYS A 49 -18.04 2.29 -13.63
N ALA A 50 -18.45 3.30 -12.88
CA ALA A 50 -17.58 4.08 -12.02
C ALA A 50 -16.94 3.20 -10.93
N GLU A 51 -17.72 2.31 -10.32
CA GLU A 51 -17.23 1.37 -9.32
C GLU A 51 -16.22 0.37 -9.92
N ASN A 52 -16.49 -0.17 -11.12
CA ASN A 52 -15.55 -1.05 -11.81
C ASN A 52 -14.23 -0.36 -12.14
N GLU A 53 -14.24 0.91 -12.56
CA GLU A 53 -13.03 1.69 -12.76
C GLU A 53 -12.23 1.88 -11.46
N ASN A 54 -12.92 2.17 -10.35
CA ASN A 54 -12.28 2.32 -9.05
C ASN A 54 -11.65 1.00 -8.57
N VAL A 55 -12.36 -0.11 -8.74
CA VAL A 55 -11.83 -1.46 -8.43
C VAL A 55 -10.60 -1.77 -9.29
N ARG A 56 -10.64 -1.48 -10.59
CA ARG A 56 -9.49 -1.69 -11.48
C ARG A 56 -8.27 -0.87 -11.09
N LYS A 57 -8.46 0.42 -10.77
CA LYS A 57 -7.37 1.30 -10.31
C LYS A 57 -6.76 0.80 -9.01
N ARG A 58 -7.61 0.38 -8.06
CA ARG A 58 -7.15 -0.18 -6.79
C ARG A 58 -6.37 -1.48 -6.99
N ALA A 59 -6.92 -2.42 -7.77
CA ALA A 59 -6.26 -3.69 -8.06
C ALA A 59 -4.92 -3.51 -8.77
N ALA A 60 -4.82 -2.57 -9.71
CA ALA A 60 -3.55 -2.25 -10.37
C ALA A 60 -2.49 -1.74 -9.38
N LYS A 61 -2.88 -0.85 -8.46
CA LYS A 61 -1.99 -0.35 -7.41
C LYS A 61 -1.57 -1.45 -6.43
N GLU A 62 -2.50 -2.29 -5.99
CA GLU A 62 -2.20 -3.43 -5.11
C GLU A 62 -1.23 -4.42 -5.77
N LEU A 63 -1.38 -4.66 -7.08
CA LEU A 63 -0.46 -5.51 -7.84
C LEU A 63 0.95 -4.88 -7.94
N GLU A 64 1.03 -3.58 -8.22
CA GLU A 64 2.29 -2.84 -8.23
C GLU A 64 2.99 -2.90 -6.87
N ASP A 65 2.25 -2.65 -5.78
CA ASP A 65 2.76 -2.73 -4.41
C ASP A 65 3.18 -4.16 -4.05
N ALA A 66 2.43 -5.17 -4.47
CA ALA A 66 2.80 -6.57 -4.26
C ALA A 66 4.12 -6.93 -4.96
N HIS A 67 4.33 -6.48 -6.20
CA HIS A 67 5.60 -6.65 -6.91
C HIS A 67 6.74 -5.83 -6.28
N LYS A 68 6.46 -4.59 -5.89
CA LYS A 68 7.43 -3.66 -5.30
C LYS A 68 8.02 -4.19 -3.99
N TYR A 69 7.19 -4.86 -3.20
CA TYR A 69 7.55 -5.33 -1.85
C TYR A 69 7.58 -6.85 -1.69
N SER A 70 7.55 -7.60 -2.78
CA SER A 70 7.51 -9.07 -2.78
C SER A 70 8.64 -9.72 -1.97
N ILE A 71 9.83 -9.11 -1.96
CA ILE A 71 11.00 -9.62 -1.26
C ILE A 71 11.09 -9.16 0.21
N SER A 72 10.12 -8.39 0.73
CA SER A 72 10.23 -7.77 2.07
C SER A 72 10.44 -8.78 3.19
N ASN A 73 9.71 -9.89 3.16
CA ASN A 73 9.83 -10.93 4.20
C ASN A 73 11.19 -11.63 4.10
N PHE A 74 11.62 -12.02 2.91
CA PHE A 74 12.92 -12.61 2.67
C PHE A 74 14.06 -11.66 3.08
N ALA A 75 13.93 -10.36 2.76
CA ALA A 75 14.91 -9.37 3.19
C ALA A 75 14.97 -9.24 4.72
N LYS A 76 13.83 -9.29 5.43
CA LYS A 76 13.80 -9.27 6.90
C LYS A 76 14.57 -10.43 7.52
N ASP A 77 14.40 -11.64 6.99
CA ASP A 77 15.07 -12.83 7.49
C ASP A 77 16.60 -12.73 7.25
N LEU A 78 17.00 -12.20 6.10
CA LEU A 78 18.42 -11.99 5.77
C LEU A 78 19.07 -10.81 6.50
N ILE A 79 18.32 -9.82 6.95
CA ILE A 79 18.84 -8.71 7.78
C ILE A 79 19.55 -9.25 9.02
N GLU A 80 19.01 -10.28 9.65
CA GLU A 80 19.62 -10.88 10.84
C GLU A 80 21.01 -11.48 10.53
N VAL A 81 21.15 -12.10 9.37
CA VAL A 81 22.43 -12.62 8.90
C VAL A 81 23.43 -11.48 8.66
N LEU A 82 22.99 -10.41 7.99
CA LEU A 82 23.82 -9.25 7.70
C LEU A 82 24.27 -8.54 8.99
N GLU A 83 23.38 -8.34 9.96
CA GLU A 83 23.73 -7.72 11.25
C GLU A 83 24.71 -8.58 12.06
N ASN A 84 24.60 -9.91 11.99
CA ASN A 84 25.58 -10.79 12.62
C ASN A 84 26.97 -10.68 11.95
N LEU A 85 27.03 -10.50 10.63
CA LEU A 85 28.28 -10.22 9.92
C LEU A 85 28.87 -8.85 10.35
N TYR A 86 28.05 -7.81 10.47
CA TYR A 86 28.51 -6.51 10.98
C TYR A 86 29.07 -6.63 12.39
N ARG A 87 28.38 -7.32 13.29
CA ARG A 87 28.84 -7.53 14.68
C ARG A 87 30.16 -8.32 14.72
N ALA A 88 30.31 -9.33 13.88
CA ALA A 88 31.54 -10.08 13.78
C ALA A 88 32.70 -9.18 13.33
N THR A 89 32.46 -8.31 12.34
CA THR A 89 33.53 -7.44 11.78
C THR A 89 33.88 -6.26 12.68
N GLU A 90 32.92 -5.70 13.42
CA GLU A 90 33.18 -4.64 14.41
C GLU A 90 34.12 -5.12 15.50
N ASN A 91 33.92 -6.33 16.01
CA ASN A 91 34.81 -6.91 17.02
C ASN A 91 36.22 -7.22 16.49
N ILE A 92 36.39 -7.42 15.17
CA ILE A 92 37.66 -7.70 14.53
C ILE A 92 38.57 -6.47 14.41
N GLN A 93 37.99 -5.24 14.28
CA GLN A 93 38.80 -4.02 14.18
C GLN A 93 39.68 -3.78 15.40
N ASP A 94 39.28 -4.26 16.56
CA ASP A 94 40.10 -4.24 17.78
C ASP A 94 41.18 -5.31 17.82
N MET A 95 41.16 -6.30 16.89
CA MET A 95 42.09 -7.40 16.83
C MET A 95 43.30 -7.13 15.91
N LYS A 96 43.78 -5.90 15.80
CA LYS A 96 45.01 -5.54 15.07
C LYS A 96 46.30 -6.27 15.54
N MET A 97 46.19 -7.06 16.60
CA MET A 97 47.29 -7.86 17.17
C MET A 97 47.34 -9.34 16.70
N ILE A 98 46.53 -9.71 15.70
CA ILE A 98 46.59 -11.10 15.22
C ILE A 98 47.76 -11.25 14.27
N GLU A 99 48.82 -11.93 14.72
CA GLU A 99 50.03 -12.24 13.92
C GLU A 99 49.81 -13.39 12.91
N ASN A 100 48.74 -14.15 13.06
CA ASN A 100 48.48 -15.35 12.24
C ASN A 100 47.87 -14.99 10.88
N GLU A 101 48.62 -15.18 9.80
CA GLU A 101 48.19 -14.88 8.41
C GLU A 101 46.92 -15.66 7.99
N GLN A 102 46.72 -16.89 8.50
CA GLN A 102 45.51 -17.68 8.19
C GLN A 102 44.28 -17.05 8.80
N VAL A 103 44.37 -16.49 10.00
CA VAL A 103 43.29 -15.79 10.67
C VAL A 103 42.98 -14.49 9.95
N LYS A 104 43.99 -13.73 9.52
CA LYS A 104 43.79 -12.53 8.68
C LYS A 104 43.04 -12.83 7.40
N SER A 105 43.44 -13.87 6.68
CA SER A 105 42.76 -14.26 5.44
C SER A 105 41.31 -14.67 5.67
N CYS A 106 41.00 -15.34 6.79
CA CYS A 106 39.63 -15.68 7.17
C CYS A 106 38.80 -14.43 7.43
N ILE A 107 39.35 -13.45 8.16
CA ILE A 107 38.71 -12.16 8.47
C ILE A 107 38.44 -11.38 7.19
N GLU A 108 39.40 -11.29 6.27
CA GLU A 108 39.22 -10.64 4.97
C GLU A 108 38.08 -11.31 4.18
N GLY A 109 37.97 -12.62 4.20
CA GLY A 109 36.86 -13.35 3.59
C GLY A 109 35.51 -12.97 4.18
N VAL A 110 35.39 -12.80 5.49
CA VAL A 110 34.17 -12.34 6.16
C VAL A 110 33.83 -10.91 5.77
N LEU A 111 34.81 -10.01 5.75
CA LEU A 111 34.60 -8.60 5.33
C LEU A 111 34.13 -8.50 3.87
N ILE A 112 34.72 -9.29 2.98
CA ILE A 112 34.29 -9.34 1.58
C ILE A 112 32.87 -9.87 1.48
N THR A 113 32.52 -10.92 2.21
CA THR A 113 31.16 -11.50 2.24
C THR A 113 30.13 -10.51 2.73
N GLN A 114 30.43 -9.80 3.82
CA GLN A 114 29.59 -8.73 4.36
C GLN A 114 29.36 -7.64 3.31
N LYS A 115 30.43 -7.17 2.63
CA LYS A 115 30.34 -6.13 1.60
C LYS A 115 29.50 -6.57 0.40
N ILE A 116 29.70 -7.81 -0.06
CA ILE A 116 28.91 -8.38 -1.16
C ILE A 116 27.43 -8.42 -0.78
N LEU A 117 27.11 -8.94 0.42
CA LEU A 117 25.73 -9.04 0.88
C LEU A 117 25.08 -7.66 1.01
N SER A 118 25.79 -6.66 1.57
CA SER A 118 25.33 -5.26 1.64
C SER A 118 25.03 -4.69 0.25
N THR A 119 25.93 -4.92 -0.71
CA THR A 119 25.73 -4.48 -2.11
C THR A 119 24.51 -5.14 -2.76
N VAL A 120 24.27 -6.43 -2.48
CA VAL A 120 23.07 -7.14 -2.96
C VAL A 120 21.81 -6.51 -2.37
N PHE A 121 21.80 -6.20 -1.08
CA PHE A 121 20.66 -5.50 -0.45
C PHE A 121 20.39 -4.15 -1.13
N GLU A 122 21.40 -3.32 -1.32
CA GLU A 122 21.28 -2.02 -2.00
C GLU A 122 20.74 -2.16 -3.43
N LYS A 123 21.24 -3.15 -4.18
CA LYS A 123 20.77 -3.45 -5.55
C LYS A 123 19.28 -3.77 -5.59
N HIS A 124 18.75 -4.41 -4.55
CA HIS A 124 17.32 -4.71 -4.41
C HIS A 124 16.51 -3.61 -3.70
N GLY A 125 17.14 -2.46 -3.46
CA GLY A 125 16.51 -1.30 -2.84
C GLY A 125 16.34 -1.42 -1.32
N VAL A 126 17.06 -2.32 -0.67
CA VAL A 126 17.14 -2.42 0.79
C VAL A 126 18.32 -1.59 1.27
N THR A 127 18.07 -0.59 2.10
CA THR A 127 19.09 0.32 2.64
C THR A 127 19.16 0.20 4.16
N ARG A 128 20.37 0.22 4.70
CA ARG A 128 20.66 0.23 6.14
C ARG A 128 20.52 1.65 6.69
N ILE A 129 19.89 1.79 7.85
CA ILE A 129 19.72 3.06 8.58
C ILE A 129 20.57 2.97 9.85
N TYR A 130 21.62 3.80 9.92
CA TYR A 130 22.55 3.83 11.06
C TYR A 130 22.72 5.29 11.54
N PRO A 131 21.76 5.83 12.30
CA PRO A 131 21.62 7.25 12.56
C PRO A 131 22.44 7.72 13.78
N LEU A 132 23.68 7.31 13.90
CA LEU A 132 24.55 7.75 15.02
C LEU A 132 24.81 9.26 14.95
N ASN A 133 24.62 9.96 16.06
CA ASN A 133 24.72 11.42 16.19
C ASN A 133 23.64 12.22 15.43
N GLU A 134 22.62 11.56 14.91
CA GLU A 134 21.47 12.21 14.29
C GLU A 134 20.38 12.50 15.31
N ARG A 135 19.45 13.38 14.96
CA ARG A 135 18.26 13.64 15.76
C ARG A 135 17.29 12.48 15.67
N PHE A 136 16.67 12.12 16.78
CA PHE A 136 15.68 11.05 16.84
C PHE A 136 14.45 11.37 15.98
N ASP A 137 14.05 10.40 15.16
CA ASP A 137 12.84 10.45 14.32
C ASP A 137 11.96 9.23 14.59
N HIS A 138 10.76 9.47 15.10
CA HIS A 138 9.78 8.41 15.42
C HIS A 138 9.38 7.53 14.25
N ASN A 139 9.53 8.02 13.01
CA ASN A 139 9.15 7.24 11.83
C ASN A 139 10.18 6.16 11.46
N ASN A 140 11.45 6.36 11.85
CA ASN A 140 12.57 5.53 11.45
C ASN A 140 13.30 4.86 12.63
N HIS A 141 13.13 5.38 13.84
CA HIS A 141 13.90 4.99 15.01
C HIS A 141 12.99 4.56 16.16
N GLU A 142 13.47 3.63 16.97
CA GLU A 142 12.87 3.17 18.21
C GLU A 142 13.82 3.42 19.37
N ALA A 143 13.46 4.31 20.29
CA ALA A 143 14.27 4.62 21.46
C ALA A 143 14.07 3.53 22.52
N ILE A 144 15.11 2.72 22.76
CA ILE A 144 15.11 1.66 23.77
C ILE A 144 15.59 2.18 25.12
N ASN A 145 16.55 3.13 25.10
CA ASN A 145 17.19 3.64 26.30
C ASN A 145 17.43 5.14 26.20
N GLN A 146 17.52 5.79 27.36
CA GLN A 146 17.94 7.18 27.51
C GLN A 146 19.23 7.25 28.31
N VAL A 147 20.19 8.01 27.83
CA VAL A 147 21.50 8.23 28.46
C VAL A 147 21.60 9.69 28.85
N GLU A 148 22.03 9.97 30.10
CA GLU A 148 22.35 11.33 30.54
C GLU A 148 23.62 11.79 29.85
N ASP A 149 23.50 12.80 29.00
CA ASP A 149 24.59 13.39 28.24
C ASP A 149 24.43 14.91 28.26
N GLY A 150 25.32 15.58 28.99
CA GLY A 150 25.31 17.04 29.11
C GLY A 150 25.94 17.76 27.91
N GLU A 151 26.67 17.06 27.05
CA GLU A 151 27.40 17.64 25.91
C GLU A 151 26.52 17.71 24.63
N ARG A 152 25.56 16.80 24.50
CA ARG A 152 24.71 16.70 23.31
C ARG A 152 23.34 17.33 23.53
N GLU A 153 22.72 17.74 22.41
CA GLU A 153 21.32 18.18 22.46
C GLU A 153 20.39 17.04 22.87
N PRO A 154 19.33 17.32 23.65
CA PRO A 154 18.32 16.30 23.98
C PRO A 154 17.72 15.67 22.73
N ASN A 155 17.38 14.39 22.81
CA ASN A 155 16.87 13.59 21.68
C ASN A 155 17.88 13.40 20.52
N THR A 156 19.19 13.49 20.80
CA THR A 156 20.22 13.07 19.85
C THR A 156 20.54 11.59 20.09
N ILE A 157 20.73 10.82 19.02
CA ILE A 157 21.08 9.40 19.09
C ILE A 157 22.54 9.28 19.48
N VAL A 158 22.78 8.76 20.68
CA VAL A 158 24.13 8.57 21.25
C VAL A 158 24.71 7.20 20.93
N GLN A 159 23.84 6.22 20.73
CA GLN A 159 24.23 4.86 20.40
C GLN A 159 23.18 4.18 19.51
N VAL A 160 23.63 3.45 18.52
CA VAL A 160 22.80 2.55 17.72
C VAL A 160 23.00 1.13 18.24
N ILE A 161 21.94 0.59 18.87
CA ILE A 161 21.95 -0.77 19.44
C ILE A 161 21.74 -1.80 18.34
N ARG A 162 20.85 -1.47 17.39
CA ARG A 162 20.57 -2.28 16.19
C ARG A 162 20.23 -1.35 15.04
N ALA A 163 20.84 -1.55 13.89
CA ALA A 163 20.54 -0.75 12.71
C ALA A 163 19.12 -0.99 12.21
N GLY A 164 18.52 0.06 11.64
CA GLY A 164 17.25 -0.02 10.93
C GLY A 164 17.44 -0.39 9.47
N TYR A 165 16.36 -0.79 8.83
CA TYR A 165 16.36 -1.15 7.41
C TYR A 165 15.10 -0.66 6.71
N ARG A 166 15.26 -0.21 5.47
CA ARG A 166 14.18 0.26 4.60
C ARG A 166 14.26 -0.45 3.27
N ILE A 167 13.12 -0.82 2.70
CA ILE A 167 13.02 -1.25 1.32
C ILE A 167 12.34 -0.17 0.49
N LYS A 168 13.08 0.46 -0.41
CA LYS A 168 12.61 1.63 -1.17
C LYS A 168 12.09 2.72 -0.22
N ASP A 169 10.79 2.99 -0.23
CA ASP A 169 10.10 3.98 0.60
C ASP A 169 9.44 3.40 1.87
N ARG A 170 9.46 2.08 2.05
CA ARG A 170 8.83 1.40 3.19
C ARG A 170 9.84 0.99 4.24
N LEU A 171 9.58 1.33 5.51
CA LEU A 171 10.35 0.85 6.64
C LEU A 171 10.14 -0.66 6.81
N LEU A 172 11.23 -1.45 6.86
CA LEU A 172 11.22 -2.88 7.17
C LEU A 172 11.38 -3.11 8.68
N GLN A 173 12.30 -2.37 9.29
CA GLN A 173 12.64 -2.45 10.70
C GLN A 173 13.20 -1.10 11.16
N PRO A 174 12.72 -0.52 12.28
CA PRO A 174 13.29 0.71 12.85
C PRO A 174 14.70 0.47 13.39
N ALA A 175 15.51 1.51 13.44
CA ALA A 175 16.77 1.48 14.15
C ALA A 175 16.51 1.56 15.66
N MET A 176 17.01 0.60 16.42
CA MET A 176 16.94 0.60 17.89
C MET A 176 18.09 1.43 18.44
N VAL A 177 17.78 2.49 19.17
CA VAL A 177 18.75 3.51 19.56
C VAL A 177 18.65 3.88 21.03
N ALA A 178 19.75 4.39 21.57
CA ALA A 178 19.77 5.14 22.82
C ALA A 178 19.85 6.63 22.50
N VAL A 179 19.07 7.45 23.19
CA VAL A 179 18.98 8.90 22.98
C VAL A 179 19.48 9.69 24.17
N SER A 180 20.05 10.86 23.92
CA SER A 180 20.50 11.77 24.97
C SER A 180 19.32 12.36 25.72
N ARG A 181 19.45 12.44 27.04
CA ARG A 181 18.59 13.22 27.94
C ARG A 181 19.45 14.23 28.68
N LYS A 182 18.94 15.45 28.91
CA LYS A 182 19.60 16.40 29.85
C LYS A 182 19.55 15.83 31.25
N PRO A 183 20.63 15.97 32.02
CA PRO A 183 20.66 15.63 33.43
C PRO A 183 19.65 16.42 34.27
#